data_deaef215dff7ac8c622bbc7f0ce091d9
#
_entry.id   deaef215dff7ac8c622bbc7f0ce091d9
#
_cell.length_a   1.000
_cell.length_b   1.000
_cell.length_c   1.000
_cell.angle_alpha   90.00
_cell.angle_beta   90.00
_cell.angle_gamma   90.00
#
_symmetry.space_group_name_H-M   'P 1'
#
loop_
_entity.id
_entity.type
_entity.pdbx_description
1 polymer ?
#
loop_
_entity_poly.entity_id
_entity_poly.type
_entity_poly.pdbx_seq_one_letter_code
_entity_poly.pdbx_strand_id
1 'polypeptide(L)'
;MRNKIVIFLFISIFFLISCSSEEVISDIKEKEYIHHVSNFSVSGEKLSIFDPASEIDSTKGKKSPKINYLLESQNVYIDYPDERPTIFLFVAHWCPYCQNEIPIVKNWIQHEQLFEHGINIVLVVTNTNPDKSNYPPDLWLNREEWEYPVIYDDNFSTLGKYFGVPAFPYWVFTEPDGTIAFRYAGSLSEEQLLDIIDVSIHR
;
A
#
# COMPACT_ATOMS: atom_id res chain seq x y z
N MET A 1 -25.97 -46.70 -77.82
CA MET A 1 -26.48 -46.02 -76.60
C MET A 1 -25.29 -45.88 -75.68
N ARG A 2 -24.78 -44.62 -75.47
CA ARG A 2 -23.55 -44.36 -74.70
C ARG A 2 -23.93 -43.56 -73.49
N ASN A 3 -23.81 -44.18 -72.32
CA ASN A 3 -23.97 -43.52 -71.02
C ASN A 3 -22.74 -42.67 -70.72
N LYS A 4 -22.93 -41.35 -70.57
CA LYS A 4 -21.92 -40.46 -70.10
C LYS A 4 -22.07 -40.35 -68.59
N ILE A 5 -21.06 -40.81 -67.84
CA ILE A 5 -20.94 -40.66 -66.40
C ILE A 5 -20.30 -39.28 -66.17
N VAL A 6 -21.05 -38.40 -65.54
CA VAL A 6 -20.55 -37.09 -65.08
C VAL A 6 -20.04 -37.26 -63.66
N ILE A 7 -18.74 -37.15 -63.49
CA ILE A 7 -18.08 -37.17 -62.18
C ILE A 7 -18.07 -35.72 -61.64
N PHE A 8 -18.86 -35.48 -60.58
CA PHE A 8 -18.78 -34.23 -59.81
C PHE A 8 -17.63 -34.31 -58.86
N LEU A 9 -16.59 -33.49 -59.08
CA LEU A 9 -15.48 -33.32 -58.15
C LEU A 9 -15.91 -32.27 -57.10
N PHE A 10 -16.20 -32.71 -55.90
CA PHE A 10 -16.37 -31.82 -54.75
C PHE A 10 -15.00 -31.41 -54.26
N ILE A 11 -14.61 -30.16 -54.56
CA ILE A 11 -13.44 -29.53 -53.93
C ILE A 11 -13.88 -28.99 -52.57
N SER A 12 -13.54 -29.74 -51.51
CA SER A 12 -13.71 -29.27 -50.13
C SER A 12 -12.60 -28.31 -49.79
N ILE A 13 -12.93 -27.03 -49.76
CA ILE A 13 -12.03 -26.00 -49.28
C ILE A 13 -12.09 -25.99 -47.76
N PHE A 14 -11.09 -26.62 -47.11
CA PHE A 14 -10.85 -26.49 -45.68
C PHE A 14 -10.26 -25.09 -45.42
N PHE A 15 -11.10 -24.18 -44.97
CA PHE A 15 -10.61 -22.95 -44.31
C PHE A 15 -10.03 -23.34 -42.97
N LEU A 16 -8.71 -23.41 -42.87
CA LEU A 16 -7.98 -23.41 -41.61
C LEU A 16 -8.10 -22.01 -40.99
N ILE A 17 -9.07 -21.84 -40.11
CA ILE A 17 -9.07 -20.71 -39.19
C ILE A 17 -7.97 -21.01 -38.18
N SER A 18 -6.75 -20.56 -38.48
CA SER A 18 -5.68 -20.47 -37.52
C SER A 18 -6.02 -19.27 -36.61
N CYS A 19 -6.69 -19.55 -35.51
CA CYS A 19 -6.86 -18.59 -34.45
C CYS A 19 -5.50 -18.46 -33.75
N SER A 20 -4.72 -17.44 -34.13
CA SER A 20 -3.46 -17.14 -33.47
C SER A 20 -3.75 -16.60 -32.07
N SER A 21 -3.72 -17.50 -31.09
CA SER A 21 -3.75 -17.13 -29.67
C SER A 21 -2.45 -16.46 -29.19
N GLU A 22 -1.48 -16.25 -30.07
CA GLU A 22 -0.19 -15.62 -29.74
C GLU A 22 -0.24 -14.08 -29.73
N GLU A 23 -1.10 -13.46 -30.54
CA GLU A 23 -1.21 -12.00 -30.54
C GLU A 23 -1.87 -11.41 -29.28
N VAL A 24 -2.77 -12.16 -28.64
CA VAL A 24 -3.44 -11.68 -27.41
C VAL A 24 -2.51 -11.76 -26.20
N ILE A 25 -1.51 -12.65 -26.23
CA ILE A 25 -0.54 -12.83 -25.14
C ILE A 25 0.60 -11.81 -25.20
N SER A 26 0.93 -11.31 -26.43
CA SER A 26 1.96 -10.28 -26.59
C SER A 26 1.49 -8.90 -26.11
N ASP A 27 0.22 -8.56 -26.32
CA ASP A 27 -0.35 -7.28 -25.86
C ASP A 27 -0.52 -7.19 -24.33
N ILE A 28 -0.55 -8.34 -23.63
CA ILE A 28 -0.60 -8.37 -22.16
C ILE A 28 0.81 -8.19 -21.56
N LYS A 29 1.86 -8.50 -22.31
CA LYS A 29 3.26 -8.43 -21.83
C LYS A 29 3.89 -7.05 -21.88
N GLU A 30 3.29 -6.08 -22.58
CA GLU A 30 3.89 -4.76 -22.83
C GLU A 30 3.10 -3.59 -22.22
N LYS A 31 2.16 -3.88 -21.34
CA LYS A 31 1.65 -2.84 -20.45
C LYS A 31 2.66 -2.70 -19.32
N GLU A 32 3.66 -1.84 -19.53
CA GLU A 32 4.55 -1.37 -18.47
C GLU A 32 3.65 -0.87 -17.33
N TYR A 33 3.51 -1.70 -16.29
CA TYR A 33 2.65 -1.37 -15.17
C TYR A 33 3.37 -0.29 -14.37
N ILE A 34 3.03 0.96 -14.67
CA ILE A 34 3.57 2.10 -13.93
C ILE A 34 2.95 2.04 -12.54
N HIS A 35 3.81 1.80 -11.55
CA HIS A 35 3.41 1.91 -10.15
C HIS A 35 2.81 3.28 -9.88
N HIS A 36 1.61 3.27 -9.32
CA HIS A 36 0.96 4.50 -8.90
C HIS A 36 1.73 5.14 -7.75
N VAL A 37 2.10 6.41 -7.93
CA VAL A 37 2.69 7.25 -6.89
C VAL A 37 1.64 8.29 -6.50
N SER A 38 1.32 8.37 -5.20
CA SER A 38 0.37 9.37 -4.72
C SER A 38 0.90 10.78 -4.92
N ASN A 39 0.00 11.70 -5.19
CA ASN A 39 0.33 13.12 -5.18
C ASN A 39 0.47 13.59 -3.72
N PHE A 40 1.70 13.82 -3.28
CA PHE A 40 1.98 14.30 -1.94
C PHE A 40 3.13 15.31 -1.91
N SER A 41 3.18 16.08 -0.84
CA SER A 41 4.36 16.86 -0.47
C SER A 41 4.69 16.63 1.01
N VAL A 42 5.97 16.65 1.33
CA VAL A 42 6.46 16.50 2.71
C VAL A 42 7.40 17.62 3.06
N SER A 43 7.31 18.14 4.28
CA SER A 43 8.12 19.24 4.78
C SER A 43 8.41 19.09 6.27
N GLY A 44 9.31 19.89 6.78
CA GLY A 44 9.76 19.83 8.18
C GLY A 44 11.06 19.06 8.35
N GLU A 45 11.42 18.78 9.59
CA GLU A 45 12.66 18.07 9.93
C GLU A 45 12.49 16.55 9.70
N LYS A 46 13.52 15.91 9.11
CA LYS A 46 13.57 14.46 9.03
C LYS A 46 13.82 13.87 10.40
N LEU A 47 13.05 12.83 10.74
CA LEU A 47 13.32 12.04 11.93
C LEU A 47 14.61 11.22 11.75
N SER A 48 15.36 11.03 12.84
CA SER A 48 16.45 10.06 12.84
C SER A 48 15.93 8.67 12.52
N ILE A 49 16.76 7.85 11.87
CA ILE A 49 16.43 6.43 11.68
C ILE A 49 16.13 5.83 13.05
N PHE A 50 15.01 5.13 13.16
CA PHE A 50 14.61 4.49 14.39
C PHE A 50 15.55 3.32 14.69
N ASP A 51 16.07 3.28 15.93
CA ASP A 51 16.90 2.18 16.41
C ASP A 51 16.08 1.32 17.38
N PRO A 52 15.61 0.13 16.95
CA PRO A 52 14.82 -0.75 17.81
C PRO A 52 15.60 -1.34 18.98
N ALA A 53 16.93 -1.24 19.01
CA ALA A 53 17.78 -1.65 20.12
C ALA A 53 17.96 -0.55 21.18
N SER A 54 17.59 0.68 20.85
CA SER A 54 17.67 1.80 21.80
C SER A 54 16.50 1.80 22.77
N GLU A 55 16.79 1.92 24.06
CA GLU A 55 15.75 2.07 25.10
C GLU A 55 15.02 3.42 24.99
N ILE A 56 15.61 4.41 24.32
CA ILE A 56 15.08 5.76 24.20
C ILE A 56 14.99 6.17 22.73
N ASP A 57 13.78 6.45 22.26
CA ASP A 57 13.60 7.10 20.97
C ASP A 57 13.83 8.61 21.09
N SER A 58 14.92 9.09 20.49
CA SER A 58 15.32 10.50 20.50
C SER A 58 14.34 11.45 19.81
N THR A 59 13.33 10.90 19.11
CA THR A 59 12.29 11.69 18.42
C THR A 59 10.99 11.79 19.21
N LYS A 60 10.81 11.01 20.26
CA LYS A 60 9.65 11.10 21.15
C LYS A 60 9.50 12.53 21.66
N GLY A 61 8.32 13.09 21.53
CA GLY A 61 8.02 14.48 21.91
C GLY A 61 8.42 15.53 20.87
N LYS A 62 9.07 15.16 19.75
CA LYS A 62 9.34 16.06 18.62
C LYS A 62 8.18 16.08 17.64
N LYS A 63 8.12 17.15 16.83
CA LYS A 63 7.15 17.21 15.72
C LYS A 63 7.55 16.23 14.62
N SER A 64 6.56 15.52 14.09
CA SER A 64 6.72 14.72 12.89
C SER A 64 6.84 15.60 11.65
N PRO A 65 7.34 15.08 10.53
CA PRO A 65 7.21 15.74 9.23
C PRO A 65 5.75 16.04 8.92
N LYS A 66 5.49 17.16 8.25
CA LYS A 66 4.17 17.53 7.76
C LYS A 66 3.97 16.92 6.39
N ILE A 67 2.78 16.39 6.14
CA ILE A 67 2.40 15.78 4.85
C ILE A 67 1.15 16.48 4.36
N ASN A 68 1.16 16.89 3.09
CA ASN A 68 -0.04 17.19 2.32
C ASN A 68 -0.17 16.12 1.23
N TYR A 69 -1.28 15.41 1.15
CA TYR A 69 -1.47 14.35 0.18
C TYR A 69 -2.88 14.32 -0.36
N LEU A 70 -3.02 13.88 -1.62
CA LEU A 70 -4.31 13.68 -2.26
C LEU A 70 -4.88 12.32 -1.86
N LEU A 71 -6.04 12.33 -1.20
CA LEU A 71 -6.83 11.12 -0.99
C LEU A 71 -7.70 10.90 -2.24
N GLU A 72 -7.23 10.07 -3.14
CA GLU A 72 -7.81 9.92 -4.49
C GLU A 72 -9.23 9.38 -4.49
N SER A 73 -9.56 8.46 -3.57
CA SER A 73 -10.91 7.91 -3.43
C SER A 73 -11.98 8.99 -3.20
N GLN A 74 -11.60 10.13 -2.63
CA GLN A 74 -12.48 11.27 -2.32
C GLN A 74 -12.13 12.52 -3.12
N ASN A 75 -11.04 12.53 -3.87
CA ASN A 75 -10.50 13.69 -4.57
C ASN A 75 -10.30 14.92 -3.66
N VAL A 76 -9.80 14.69 -2.45
CA VAL A 76 -9.58 15.72 -1.42
C VAL A 76 -8.14 15.67 -0.96
N TYR A 77 -7.53 16.87 -0.80
CA TYR A 77 -6.22 16.99 -0.16
C TYR A 77 -6.38 16.93 1.36
N ILE A 78 -5.55 16.14 2.00
CA ILE A 78 -5.44 16.02 3.43
C ILE A 78 -4.13 16.68 3.87
N ASP A 79 -4.25 17.60 4.81
CA ASP A 79 -3.11 18.22 5.48
C ASP A 79 -2.89 17.50 6.82
N TYR A 80 -1.71 16.90 6.98
CA TYR A 80 -1.31 16.33 8.26
C TYR A 80 -0.22 17.20 8.91
N PRO A 81 -0.29 17.48 10.22
CA PRO A 81 -1.30 17.09 11.21
C PRO A 81 -2.64 17.83 11.05
N ASP A 82 -3.74 17.16 11.41
CA ASP A 82 -5.13 17.64 11.24
C ASP A 82 -5.93 17.65 12.55
N GLU A 83 -5.25 17.85 13.68
CA GLU A 83 -5.82 17.87 15.04
C GLU A 83 -6.39 16.53 15.52
N ARG A 84 -6.06 15.43 14.82
CA ARG A 84 -6.43 14.07 15.21
C ARG A 84 -5.18 13.21 15.44
N PRO A 85 -5.20 12.30 16.45
CA PRO A 85 -4.16 11.31 16.57
C PRO A 85 -4.02 10.55 15.25
N THR A 86 -2.81 10.36 14.77
CA THR A 86 -2.60 9.67 13.49
C THR A 86 -1.59 8.55 13.66
N ILE A 87 -1.93 7.39 13.13
CA ILE A 87 -1.09 6.21 13.05
C ILE A 87 -0.62 6.07 11.62
N PHE A 88 0.69 6.16 11.39
CA PHE A 88 1.28 5.81 10.11
C PHE A 88 1.81 4.39 10.17
N LEU A 89 1.37 3.55 9.24
CA LEU A 89 1.91 2.21 9.03
C LEU A 89 2.69 2.18 7.72
N PHE A 90 4.01 2.09 7.82
CA PHE A 90 4.90 1.96 6.66
C PHE A 90 5.10 0.49 6.32
N VAL A 91 4.82 0.13 5.08
CA VAL A 91 4.93 -1.23 4.56
C VAL A 91 5.67 -1.26 3.23
N ALA A 92 6.25 -2.42 2.92
CA ALA A 92 6.73 -2.74 1.58
C ALA A 92 5.94 -3.94 1.03
N HIS A 93 5.43 -3.85 -0.19
CA HIS A 93 4.56 -4.88 -0.80
C HIS A 93 5.20 -6.28 -0.86
N TRP A 94 6.52 -6.33 -0.91
CA TRP A 94 7.31 -7.56 -0.97
C TRP A 94 7.71 -8.12 0.40
N CYS A 95 7.45 -7.40 1.49
CA CYS A 95 7.81 -7.82 2.84
C CYS A 95 6.80 -8.86 3.38
N PRO A 96 7.24 -10.10 3.71
CA PRO A 96 6.33 -11.13 4.21
C PRO A 96 5.61 -10.76 5.51
N TYR A 97 6.30 -10.04 6.40
CA TYR A 97 5.71 -9.57 7.65
C TYR A 97 4.60 -8.54 7.38
N CYS A 98 4.78 -7.64 6.42
CA CYS A 98 3.74 -6.70 6.02
C CYS A 98 2.52 -7.40 5.41
N GLN A 99 2.75 -8.43 4.59
CA GLN A 99 1.67 -9.22 3.99
C GLN A 99 0.82 -9.91 5.05
N ASN A 100 1.42 -10.38 6.14
CA ASN A 100 0.71 -10.96 7.27
C ASN A 100 0.03 -9.91 8.16
N GLU A 101 0.59 -8.70 8.24
CA GLU A 101 0.09 -7.61 9.08
C GLU A 101 -1.20 -6.97 8.51
N ILE A 102 -1.28 -6.78 7.19
CA ILE A 102 -2.39 -6.06 6.55
C ILE A 102 -3.78 -6.62 6.93
N PRO A 103 -4.06 -7.94 6.87
CA PRO A 103 -5.37 -8.45 7.29
C PRO A 103 -5.66 -8.26 8.77
N ILE A 104 -4.64 -8.35 9.63
CA ILE A 104 -4.78 -8.13 11.08
C ILE A 104 -5.16 -6.68 11.35
N VAL A 105 -4.44 -5.74 10.76
CA VAL A 105 -4.69 -4.30 10.91
C VAL A 105 -6.05 -3.91 10.34
N LYS A 106 -6.43 -4.46 9.18
CA LYS A 106 -7.76 -4.22 8.60
C LYS A 106 -8.89 -4.61 9.58
N ASN A 107 -8.79 -5.81 10.13
CA ASN A 107 -9.77 -6.30 11.10
C ASN A 107 -9.80 -5.45 12.38
N TRP A 108 -8.62 -5.06 12.87
CA TRP A 108 -8.50 -4.19 14.04
C TRP A 108 -9.13 -2.81 13.82
N ILE A 109 -8.88 -2.16 12.67
CA ILE A 109 -9.51 -0.87 12.35
C ILE A 109 -11.03 -0.97 12.36
N GLN A 110 -11.58 -2.04 11.80
CA GLN A 110 -13.03 -2.28 11.74
C GLN A 110 -13.61 -2.58 13.11
N HIS A 111 -12.96 -3.45 13.87
CA HIS A 111 -13.46 -3.90 15.18
C HIS A 111 -13.45 -2.76 16.20
N GLU A 112 -12.36 -1.98 16.23
CA GLU A 112 -12.19 -0.87 17.17
C GLU A 112 -12.79 0.46 16.66
N GLN A 113 -13.37 0.48 15.46
CA GLN A 113 -14.03 1.66 14.90
C GLN A 113 -13.16 2.92 15.00
N LEU A 114 -11.87 2.82 14.66
CA LEU A 114 -10.86 3.85 14.91
C LEU A 114 -11.25 5.22 14.40
N PHE A 115 -11.80 5.29 13.18
CA PHE A 115 -12.22 6.56 12.58
C PHE A 115 -13.41 7.20 13.31
N GLU A 116 -14.30 6.41 13.89
CA GLU A 116 -15.42 6.89 14.71
C GLU A 116 -14.93 7.49 16.03
N HIS A 117 -13.83 6.95 16.56
CA HIS A 117 -13.13 7.49 17.72
C HIS A 117 -12.17 8.64 17.38
N GLY A 118 -12.18 9.11 16.15
CA GLY A 118 -11.37 10.26 15.71
C GLY A 118 -9.88 9.94 15.56
N ILE A 119 -9.50 8.67 15.43
CA ILE A 119 -8.12 8.25 15.20
C ILE A 119 -7.92 8.01 13.72
N ASN A 120 -6.95 8.68 13.12
CA ASN A 120 -6.55 8.42 11.75
C ASN A 120 -5.58 7.25 11.68
N ILE A 121 -5.74 6.42 10.65
CA ILE A 121 -4.71 5.50 10.22
C ILE A 121 -4.41 5.72 8.75
N VAL A 122 -3.13 5.82 8.41
CA VAL A 122 -2.64 6.03 7.04
C VAL A 122 -1.61 4.96 6.72
N LEU A 123 -1.91 4.14 5.75
CA LEU A 123 -0.94 3.18 5.21
C LEU A 123 0.00 3.92 4.26
N VAL A 124 1.31 3.76 4.46
CA VAL A 124 2.34 4.29 3.55
C VAL A 124 3.07 3.13 2.90
N VAL A 125 2.82 2.92 1.62
CA VAL A 125 3.54 1.91 0.84
C VAL A 125 4.81 2.54 0.31
N THR A 126 5.96 2.08 0.77
CA THR A 126 7.27 2.63 0.44
C THR A 126 8.26 1.54 0.01
N ASN A 127 9.45 1.93 -0.43
CA ASN A 127 10.50 1.01 -0.91
C ASN A 127 9.99 0.02 -1.96
N THR A 128 9.23 0.53 -2.91
CA THR A 128 8.62 -0.24 -3.99
C THR A 128 9.69 -0.77 -4.94
N ASN A 129 9.55 -2.04 -5.34
CA ASN A 129 10.47 -2.71 -6.24
C ASN A 129 9.70 -3.58 -7.25
N PRO A 130 9.73 -3.26 -8.55
CA PRO A 130 8.99 -4.00 -9.58
C PRO A 130 9.44 -5.47 -9.76
N ASP A 131 10.66 -5.80 -9.34
CA ASP A 131 11.20 -7.16 -9.45
C ASP A 131 10.78 -8.08 -8.28
N LYS A 132 10.01 -7.56 -7.34
CA LYS A 132 9.56 -8.28 -6.14
C LYS A 132 8.10 -8.71 -6.23
N SER A 133 7.73 -9.68 -5.36
CA SER A 133 6.36 -10.15 -5.25
C SER A 133 5.37 -9.03 -4.90
N ASN A 134 4.10 -9.22 -5.29
CA ASN A 134 3.00 -8.29 -5.03
C ASN A 134 3.18 -6.89 -5.66
N TYR A 135 3.97 -6.79 -6.72
CA TYR A 135 4.01 -5.61 -7.57
C TYR A 135 2.88 -5.68 -8.63
N PRO A 136 2.23 -4.60 -8.95
CA PRO A 136 2.30 -3.30 -8.27
C PRO A 136 1.52 -3.31 -6.96
N PRO A 137 1.91 -2.46 -5.99
CA PRO A 137 1.36 -2.50 -4.64
C PRO A 137 -0.13 -2.16 -4.54
N ASP A 138 -0.68 -1.36 -5.43
CA ASP A 138 -2.11 -1.07 -5.51
C ASP A 138 -2.94 -2.34 -5.81
N LEU A 139 -2.49 -3.20 -6.73
CA LEU A 139 -3.14 -4.49 -7.00
C LEU A 139 -3.00 -5.45 -5.82
N TRP A 140 -1.91 -5.39 -5.07
CA TRP A 140 -1.77 -6.16 -3.84
C TRP A 140 -2.80 -5.73 -2.81
N LEU A 141 -2.88 -4.44 -2.51
CA LEU A 141 -3.84 -3.91 -1.53
C LEU A 141 -5.30 -4.15 -1.94
N ASN A 142 -5.60 -4.09 -3.25
CA ASN A 142 -6.93 -4.45 -3.75
C ASN A 142 -7.27 -5.93 -3.48
N ARG A 143 -6.30 -6.85 -3.58
CA ARG A 143 -6.53 -8.27 -3.23
C ARG A 143 -6.73 -8.49 -1.73
N GLU A 144 -6.08 -7.65 -0.90
CA GLU A 144 -6.27 -7.64 0.56
C GLU A 144 -7.56 -6.90 0.98
N GLU A 145 -8.29 -6.34 0.00
CA GLU A 145 -9.51 -5.54 0.25
C GLU A 145 -9.26 -4.38 1.23
N TRP A 146 -8.13 -3.70 1.05
CA TRP A 146 -7.78 -2.54 1.86
C TRP A 146 -8.53 -1.31 1.38
N GLU A 147 -9.43 -0.77 2.22
CA GLU A 147 -10.34 0.32 1.88
C GLU A 147 -9.99 1.65 2.58
N TYR A 148 -8.91 1.67 3.37
CA TYR A 148 -8.51 2.82 4.16
C TYR A 148 -7.50 3.70 3.43
N PRO A 149 -7.21 4.93 3.96
CA PRO A 149 -6.25 5.83 3.33
C PRO A 149 -4.89 5.20 3.06
N VAL A 150 -4.39 5.39 1.83
CA VAL A 150 -3.09 4.91 1.38
C VAL A 150 -2.31 6.06 0.75
N ILE A 151 -1.04 6.17 1.09
CA ILE A 151 -0.07 6.99 0.37
C ILE A 151 0.95 6.04 -0.27
N TYR A 152 1.04 6.07 -1.58
CA TYR A 152 2.09 5.40 -2.33
C TYR A 152 3.29 6.33 -2.44
N ASP A 153 4.35 5.99 -1.75
CA ASP A 153 5.59 6.76 -1.72
C ASP A 153 6.27 6.77 -3.09
N ASP A 154 7.12 7.74 -3.32
CA ASP A 154 7.87 7.85 -4.56
C ASP A 154 8.99 6.80 -4.66
N ASN A 155 9.57 6.70 -5.85
CA ASN A 155 10.67 5.76 -6.15
C ASN A 155 11.94 6.02 -5.33
N PHE A 156 12.02 7.15 -4.65
CA PHE A 156 13.12 7.52 -3.76
C PHE A 156 12.84 7.18 -2.30
N SER A 157 11.67 6.64 -1.99
CA SER A 157 11.19 6.37 -0.63
C SER A 157 11.27 7.63 0.24
N THR A 158 10.78 8.73 -0.29
CA THR A 158 10.90 10.05 0.35
C THR A 158 10.23 10.08 1.71
N LEU A 159 8.98 9.60 1.82
CA LEU A 159 8.28 9.54 3.11
C LEU A 159 8.99 8.58 4.08
N GLY A 160 9.38 7.39 3.62
CA GLY A 160 10.14 6.45 4.44
C GLY A 160 11.40 7.09 5.05
N LYS A 161 12.14 7.87 4.26
CA LYS A 161 13.33 8.61 4.71
C LYS A 161 13.02 9.75 5.66
N TYR A 162 11.90 10.47 5.45
CA TYR A 162 11.48 11.54 6.35
C TYR A 162 11.07 11.02 7.71
N PHE A 163 10.43 9.85 7.77
CA PHE A 163 9.96 9.24 9.01
C PHE A 163 10.99 8.33 9.68
N GLY A 164 12.17 8.16 9.10
CA GLY A 164 13.27 7.38 9.67
C GLY A 164 12.99 5.88 9.75
N VAL A 165 12.34 5.33 8.71
CA VAL A 165 11.99 3.90 8.60
C VAL A 165 13.24 3.02 8.55
N PRO A 166 13.45 2.09 9.51
CA PRO A 166 14.60 1.20 9.52
C PRO A 166 14.32 -0.15 8.87
N ALA A 167 13.10 -0.64 9.01
CA ALA A 167 12.62 -1.97 8.60
C ALA A 167 11.10 -1.96 8.45
N PHE A 168 10.51 -3.08 8.02
CA PHE A 168 9.07 -3.20 7.78
C PHE A 168 8.47 -4.42 8.52
N PRO A 169 7.19 -4.32 8.97
CA PRO A 169 6.38 -3.09 9.04
C PRO A 169 6.95 -2.10 10.06
N TYR A 170 6.62 -0.82 9.89
CA TYR A 170 7.09 0.22 10.79
C TYR A 170 5.95 1.17 11.14
N TRP A 171 5.81 1.49 12.41
CA TRP A 171 4.72 2.23 12.98
C TRP A 171 5.19 3.56 13.56
N VAL A 172 4.41 4.61 13.30
CA VAL A 172 4.61 5.93 13.91
C VAL A 172 3.28 6.41 14.46
N PHE A 173 3.22 6.62 15.76
CA PHE A 173 2.04 7.07 16.47
C PHE A 173 2.25 8.54 16.85
N THR A 174 1.27 9.38 16.51
CA THR A 174 1.36 10.82 16.76
C THR A 174 0.16 11.32 17.54
N GLU A 175 0.43 12.30 18.38
CA GLU A 175 -0.60 13.10 19.05
C GLU A 175 -1.35 13.99 18.03
N PRO A 176 -2.51 14.56 18.40
CA PRO A 176 -3.30 15.42 17.51
C PRO A 176 -2.53 16.58 16.88
N ASP A 177 -1.57 17.11 17.58
CA ASP A 177 -0.73 18.23 17.13
C ASP A 177 0.46 17.80 16.27
N GLY A 178 0.55 16.50 15.92
CA GLY A 178 1.64 15.91 15.15
C GLY A 178 2.90 15.61 15.97
N THR A 179 2.86 15.69 17.30
CA THR A 179 3.99 15.28 18.15
C THR A 179 4.14 13.75 18.13
N ILE A 180 5.36 13.23 17.99
CA ILE A 180 5.65 11.80 18.05
C ILE A 180 5.37 11.28 19.45
N ALA A 181 4.38 10.39 19.58
CA ALA A 181 4.09 9.69 20.82
C ALA A 181 5.06 8.54 21.01
N PHE A 182 5.19 7.67 20.01
CA PHE A 182 6.21 6.62 19.94
C PHE A 182 6.34 6.06 18.53
N ARG A 183 7.38 5.27 18.30
CA ARG A 183 7.63 4.54 17.05
C ARG A 183 7.95 3.08 17.35
N TYR A 184 7.65 2.20 16.40
CA TYR A 184 7.93 0.77 16.55
C TYR A 184 8.27 0.15 15.19
N ALA A 185 9.25 -0.76 15.17
CA ALA A 185 9.62 -1.53 13.99
C ALA A 185 9.35 -3.01 14.24
N GLY A 186 8.50 -3.62 13.43
CA GLY A 186 8.06 -5.00 13.53
C GLY A 186 6.54 -5.12 13.53
N SER A 187 6.05 -6.36 13.52
CA SER A 187 4.62 -6.67 13.62
C SER A 187 4.10 -6.47 15.03
N LEU A 188 2.88 -5.94 15.14
CA LEU A 188 2.16 -5.80 16.40
C LEU A 188 1.08 -6.88 16.49
N SER A 189 0.97 -7.53 17.65
CA SER A 189 -0.16 -8.42 17.93
C SER A 189 -1.44 -7.61 18.15
N GLU A 190 -2.59 -8.25 17.99
CA GLU A 190 -3.89 -7.61 18.27
C GLU A 190 -3.95 -7.07 19.71
N GLU A 191 -3.44 -7.81 20.68
CA GLU A 191 -3.34 -7.37 22.09
C GLU A 191 -2.50 -6.10 22.24
N GLN A 192 -1.34 -6.02 21.58
CA GLN A 192 -0.50 -4.81 21.58
C GLN A 192 -1.19 -3.62 20.92
N LEU A 193 -1.93 -3.86 19.82
CA LEU A 193 -2.72 -2.83 19.16
C LEU A 193 -3.84 -2.30 20.07
N LEU A 194 -4.51 -3.16 20.82
CA LEU A 194 -5.53 -2.78 21.81
C LEU A 194 -4.95 -1.94 22.94
N ASP A 195 -3.81 -2.35 23.51
CA ASP A 195 -3.13 -1.60 24.57
C ASP A 195 -2.74 -0.19 24.13
N ILE A 196 -2.32 -0.05 22.87
CA ILE A 196 -1.94 1.25 22.29
C ILE A 196 -3.14 2.19 22.22
N ILE A 197 -4.31 1.69 21.82
CA ILE A 197 -5.52 2.50 21.74
C ILE A 197 -6.02 2.91 23.12
N ASP A 198 -6.06 1.99 24.07
CA ASP A 198 -6.52 2.29 25.41
C ASP A 198 -5.73 3.45 26.03
N VAL A 199 -4.42 3.45 25.82
CA VAL A 199 -3.54 4.57 26.24
C VAL A 199 -3.79 5.86 25.44
N SER A 200 -4.23 5.77 24.18
CA SER A 200 -4.41 6.94 23.31
C SER A 200 -5.79 7.59 23.44
N ILE A 201 -6.84 6.81 23.76
CA ILE A 201 -8.23 7.29 23.88
C ILE A 201 -8.53 7.81 25.28
N HIS A 202 -7.87 7.29 26.32
CA HIS A 202 -8.15 7.60 27.71
C HIS A 202 -7.24 8.69 28.33
N ARG A 203 -6.52 9.44 27.48
CA ARG A 203 -5.80 10.66 27.86
C ARG A 203 -6.61 11.90 27.56
#